data_b38045ae0fd23e71ce9ffc2bd55663e7
#
_entry.id   b38045ae0fd23e71ce9ffc2bd55663e7
#
_cell.length_a   1.000
_cell.length_b   1.000
_cell.length_c   1.000
_cell.angle_alpha   90.00
_cell.angle_beta   90.00
_cell.angle_gamma   90.00
#
_symmetry.space_group_name_H-M   'P 1'
#
loop_
_entity.id
_entity.type
_entity.pdbx_description
1 polymer ?
#
loop_
_entity_poly.entity_id
_entity_poly.type
_entity_poly.pdbx_seq_one_letter_code
_entity_poly.pdbx_strand_id
1 'polypeptide(L)'
;MSQTIACELVVRASPERAFAAFTEVREVLKWLADGAVIGQREGGRWGLGWYSDPEGTSGYNIVGVFGEFEPPLGFVVRDLTFTTPEDEELGPMTLTIGFEAVSPEETRIAVVQQGVGEEPAWDAYRAGLGISWARSLEDLRAWLEEGRPLPGR
;
A
#
# COMPACT_ATOMS: atom_id res chain seq x y z
N MET A 1 9.88 -16.86 -13.22
CA MET A 1 8.47 -16.52 -13.35
C MET A 1 8.04 -15.72 -12.13
N SER A 2 6.94 -15.01 -12.21
CA SER A 2 6.45 -14.20 -11.13
C SER A 2 4.98 -14.47 -10.86
N GLN A 3 4.52 -14.06 -9.67
CA GLN A 3 3.13 -14.22 -9.26
C GLN A 3 2.46 -12.87 -9.10
N THR A 4 1.14 -12.87 -9.17
CA THR A 4 0.30 -11.70 -8.98
C THR A 4 -0.60 -11.95 -7.77
N ILE A 5 -0.63 -10.96 -6.88
CA ILE A 5 -1.53 -10.96 -5.73
C ILE A 5 -2.58 -9.90 -5.99
N ALA A 6 -3.85 -10.27 -5.86
CA ALA A 6 -4.97 -9.34 -6.08
C ALA A 6 -5.97 -9.46 -4.94
N CYS A 7 -6.49 -8.32 -4.50
CA CYS A 7 -7.54 -8.27 -3.50
C CYS A 7 -8.37 -7.01 -3.68
N GLU A 8 -9.56 -7.00 -3.13
CA GLU A 8 -10.43 -5.82 -3.24
C GLU A 8 -11.33 -5.68 -2.01
N LEU A 9 -11.86 -4.48 -1.83
CA LEU A 9 -12.69 -4.12 -0.71
C LEU A 9 -13.66 -3.03 -1.14
N VAL A 10 -14.90 -3.09 -0.66
CA VAL A 10 -15.85 -2.00 -0.83
C VAL A 10 -15.96 -1.26 0.51
N VAL A 11 -15.75 0.06 0.47
CA VAL A 11 -15.81 0.91 1.67
C VAL A 11 -16.86 1.99 1.51
N ARG A 12 -17.42 2.44 2.62
CA ARG A 12 -18.36 3.58 2.64
C ARG A 12 -17.55 4.88 2.71
N ALA A 13 -17.04 5.28 1.57
CA ALA A 13 -16.31 6.53 1.40
C ALA A 13 -16.31 6.86 -0.10
N SER A 14 -16.13 8.14 -0.43
CA SER A 14 -16.02 8.56 -1.82
C SER A 14 -14.68 8.10 -2.42
N PRO A 15 -14.59 8.02 -3.76
CA PRO A 15 -13.30 7.72 -4.40
C PRO A 15 -12.21 8.72 -4.01
N GLU A 16 -12.56 10.01 -3.89
CA GLU A 16 -11.62 11.07 -3.51
C GLU A 16 -11.06 10.81 -2.10
N ARG A 17 -11.93 10.43 -1.17
CA ARG A 17 -11.52 10.14 0.20
C ARG A 17 -10.65 8.88 0.26
N ALA A 18 -11.04 7.84 -0.47
CA ALA A 18 -10.28 6.59 -0.52
C ALA A 18 -8.91 6.81 -1.17
N PHE A 19 -8.85 7.57 -2.26
CA PHE A 19 -7.61 7.90 -2.94
C PHE A 19 -6.65 8.65 -2.01
N ALA A 20 -7.15 9.65 -1.28
CA ALA A 20 -6.34 10.42 -0.34
C ALA A 20 -5.75 9.52 0.76
N ALA A 21 -6.48 8.51 1.20
CA ALA A 21 -6.01 7.60 2.24
C ALA A 21 -4.74 6.84 1.84
N PHE A 22 -4.52 6.63 0.53
CA PHE A 22 -3.33 5.94 0.01
C PHE A 22 -2.20 6.90 -0.38
N THR A 23 -2.50 8.18 -0.59
CA THR A 23 -1.55 9.10 -1.23
C THR A 23 -1.12 10.27 -0.37
N GLU A 24 -1.79 10.53 0.75
CA GLU A 24 -1.37 11.57 1.68
C GLU A 24 -0.65 10.95 2.87
N VAL A 25 0.53 11.48 3.20
CA VAL A 25 1.36 10.95 4.29
C VAL A 25 0.57 10.85 5.60
N ARG A 26 -0.12 11.92 6.00
CA ARG A 26 -0.86 11.93 7.26
C ARG A 26 -1.95 10.86 7.30
N GLU A 27 -2.52 10.52 6.15
CA GLU A 27 -3.54 9.48 6.05
C GLU A 27 -2.92 8.09 6.18
N VAL A 28 -1.87 7.84 5.40
CA VAL A 28 -1.16 6.55 5.40
C VAL A 28 -0.69 6.17 6.81
N LEU A 29 -0.25 7.15 7.60
CA LEU A 29 0.20 6.91 8.97
C LEU A 29 -0.93 6.51 9.91
N LYS A 30 -2.18 6.70 9.53
CA LYS A 30 -3.32 6.31 10.37
C LYS A 30 -3.69 4.83 10.23
N TRP A 31 -3.46 4.25 9.06
CA TRP A 31 -3.95 2.87 8.83
C TRP A 31 -2.93 1.90 8.23
N LEU A 32 -1.83 2.38 7.65
CA LEU A 32 -0.98 1.49 6.86
C LEU A 32 0.46 1.37 7.37
N ALA A 33 1.14 2.46 7.64
CA ALA A 33 2.58 2.44 7.87
C ALA A 33 3.00 3.31 9.05
N ASP A 34 4.24 3.11 9.52
CA ASP A 34 4.83 3.90 10.60
C ASP A 34 5.47 5.17 10.07
N GLY A 35 5.92 5.16 8.82
CA GLY A 35 6.50 6.32 8.14
C GLY A 35 6.20 6.27 6.66
N ALA A 36 6.23 7.43 6.00
CA ALA A 36 5.94 7.50 4.57
C ALA A 36 6.61 8.72 3.93
N VAL A 37 6.95 8.56 2.65
CA VAL A 37 7.40 9.67 1.78
C VAL A 37 6.60 9.53 0.49
N ILE A 38 5.78 10.53 0.16
CA ILE A 38 4.89 10.44 -0.99
C ILE A 38 4.92 11.75 -1.78
N GLY A 39 5.36 11.66 -3.05
CA GLY A 39 5.27 12.77 -3.99
C GLY A 39 4.07 12.55 -4.91
N GLN A 40 3.00 13.29 -4.71
CA GLN A 40 1.69 13.08 -5.33
C GLN A 40 1.65 13.51 -6.79
N ARG A 41 2.41 12.80 -7.64
CA ARG A 41 2.47 13.08 -9.09
C ARG A 41 3.18 11.94 -9.81
N GLU A 42 3.01 11.84 -11.12
CA GLU A 42 3.83 10.94 -11.94
C GLU A 42 5.30 11.25 -11.71
N GLY A 43 6.11 10.22 -11.56
CA GLY A 43 7.53 10.36 -11.24
C GLY A 43 7.82 10.62 -9.77
N GLY A 44 6.79 10.87 -8.97
CA GLY A 44 6.95 11.05 -7.52
C GLY A 44 7.21 9.73 -6.82
N ARG A 45 7.82 9.79 -5.65
CA ARG A 45 8.11 8.60 -4.86
C ARG A 45 6.89 8.19 -4.04
N TRP A 46 6.70 6.88 -3.91
CA TRP A 46 5.75 6.32 -2.95
C TRP A 46 6.54 5.35 -2.08
N GLY A 47 6.83 5.75 -0.86
CA GLY A 47 7.63 4.97 0.06
C GLY A 47 6.96 4.85 1.41
N LEU A 48 6.97 3.63 1.97
CA LEU A 48 6.38 3.31 3.27
C LEU A 48 7.41 2.57 4.12
N GLY A 49 7.37 2.80 5.43
CA GLY A 49 8.25 2.11 6.35
C GLY A 49 7.51 1.59 7.58
N TRP A 50 7.96 0.45 8.08
CA TRP A 50 7.49 -0.17 9.31
C TRP A 50 8.70 -0.42 10.19
N TYR A 51 8.73 0.18 11.38
CA TYR A 51 9.92 0.19 12.22
C TYR A 51 9.80 -0.83 13.35
N SER A 52 10.90 -1.55 13.59
CA SER A 52 10.98 -2.55 14.65
C SER A 52 11.65 -2.02 15.92
N ASP A 53 12.20 -0.80 15.86
CA ASP A 53 12.82 -0.14 17.01
C ASP A 53 12.22 1.25 17.24
N PRO A 54 12.24 1.77 18.49
CA PRO A 54 11.64 3.08 18.82
C PRO A 54 12.29 4.25 18.06
N GLU A 55 13.56 4.12 17.67
CA GLU A 55 14.31 5.18 16.99
C GLU A 55 14.00 5.24 15.49
N GLY A 56 13.31 4.22 14.94
CA GLY A 56 13.00 4.18 13.52
C GLY A 56 14.20 3.92 12.64
N THR A 57 15.25 3.25 13.16
CA THR A 57 16.48 2.99 12.43
C THR A 57 16.52 1.59 11.83
N SER A 58 15.63 0.71 12.22
CA SER A 58 15.58 -0.66 11.73
C SER A 58 14.14 -1.06 11.46
N GLY A 59 13.89 -1.67 10.32
CA GLY A 59 12.57 -2.12 9.96
C GLY A 59 12.48 -2.52 8.50
N TYR A 60 11.24 -2.70 8.06
CA TYR A 60 10.92 -3.00 6.67
C TYR A 60 10.55 -1.74 5.95
N ASN A 61 10.83 -1.66 4.65
CA ASN A 61 10.30 -0.58 3.83
C ASN A 61 9.97 -1.07 2.44
N ILE A 62 9.11 -0.31 1.76
CA ILE A 62 8.75 -0.56 0.38
C ILE A 62 8.77 0.79 -0.33
N VAL A 63 9.45 0.88 -1.46
CA VAL A 63 9.63 2.14 -2.18
C VAL A 63 9.51 1.90 -3.68
N GLY A 64 8.79 2.77 -4.34
CA GLY A 64 8.69 2.78 -5.79
C GLY A 64 8.42 4.18 -6.30
N VAL A 65 8.07 4.27 -7.58
CA VAL A 65 7.84 5.54 -8.28
C VAL A 65 6.48 5.49 -8.96
N PHE A 66 5.68 6.55 -8.80
CA PHE A 66 4.40 6.62 -9.48
C PHE A 66 4.62 6.61 -10.99
N GLY A 67 3.97 5.67 -11.67
CA GLY A 67 3.78 5.69 -13.10
C GLY A 67 2.54 6.53 -13.40
N GLU A 68 1.40 5.89 -13.68
CA GLU A 68 0.15 6.61 -13.83
C GLU A 68 -0.31 7.11 -12.46
N PHE A 69 -0.77 8.36 -12.41
CA PHE A 69 -1.29 8.99 -11.20
C PHE A 69 -2.52 9.79 -11.61
N GLU A 70 -3.71 9.21 -11.40
CA GLU A 70 -4.97 9.75 -11.91
C GLU A 70 -6.03 9.89 -10.80
N PRO A 71 -5.92 10.94 -9.96
CA PRO A 71 -6.93 11.16 -8.90
C PRO A 71 -8.32 11.43 -9.51
N PRO A 72 -9.38 10.86 -8.97
CA PRO A 72 -9.43 9.87 -7.89
C PRO A 72 -9.56 8.44 -8.39
N LEU A 73 -9.18 8.17 -9.65
CA LEU A 73 -9.43 6.89 -10.31
C LEU A 73 -8.43 5.81 -9.93
N GLY A 74 -7.18 6.17 -9.72
CA GLY A 74 -6.17 5.19 -9.35
C GLY A 74 -4.75 5.65 -9.57
N PHE A 75 -3.83 4.75 -9.26
CA PHE A 75 -2.41 4.98 -9.51
C PHE A 75 -1.68 3.66 -9.69
N VAL A 76 -0.49 3.75 -10.29
CA VAL A 76 0.43 2.62 -10.45
C VAL A 76 1.76 3.02 -9.84
N VAL A 77 2.34 2.14 -9.01
CA VAL A 77 3.68 2.31 -8.48
C VAL A 77 4.58 1.31 -9.19
N ARG A 78 5.62 1.81 -9.87
CA ARG A 78 6.57 0.98 -10.61
C ARG A 78 7.88 0.88 -9.85
N ASP A 79 8.69 -0.10 -10.23
CA ASP A 79 10.00 -0.34 -9.63
C ASP A 79 9.91 -0.48 -8.10
N LEU A 80 8.83 -1.11 -7.64
CA LEU A 80 8.55 -1.28 -6.22
C LEU A 80 9.49 -2.31 -5.63
N THR A 81 10.25 -1.91 -4.61
CA THR A 81 11.22 -2.79 -3.95
C THR A 81 10.93 -2.85 -2.46
N PHE A 82 10.86 -4.07 -1.94
CA PHE A 82 10.70 -4.35 -0.52
C PHE A 82 12.07 -4.62 0.09
N THR A 83 12.41 -3.92 1.16
CA THR A 83 13.71 -4.06 1.83
C THR A 83 13.49 -4.51 3.28
N THR A 84 14.26 -5.53 3.70
CA THR A 84 14.19 -6.08 5.04
C THR A 84 15.13 -5.33 6.00
N PRO A 85 15.01 -5.55 7.33
CA PRO A 85 15.95 -4.96 8.29
C PRO A 85 17.41 -5.36 8.03
N GLU A 86 17.64 -6.47 7.35
CA GLU A 86 18.99 -6.96 7.00
C GLU A 86 19.45 -6.44 5.64
N ASP A 87 18.72 -5.46 5.10
CA ASP A 87 19.01 -4.86 3.79
C ASP A 87 18.87 -5.81 2.60
N GLU A 88 18.10 -6.87 2.73
CA GLU A 88 17.72 -7.70 1.59
C GLU A 88 16.66 -6.98 0.77
N GLU A 89 16.83 -6.97 -0.55
CA GLU A 89 15.90 -6.30 -1.45
C GLU A 89 15.17 -7.31 -2.32
N LEU A 90 13.85 -7.16 -2.40
CA LEU A 90 12.99 -7.98 -3.25
C LEU A 90 12.23 -7.07 -4.21
N GLY A 91 12.44 -7.27 -5.49
CA GLY A 91 11.83 -6.46 -6.53
C GLY A 91 12.56 -6.63 -7.86
N PRO A 92 12.22 -5.81 -8.88
CA PRO A 92 11.16 -4.81 -8.85
C PRO A 92 9.76 -5.42 -9.04
N MET A 93 8.78 -4.80 -8.38
CA MET A 93 7.38 -5.17 -8.50
C MET A 93 6.59 -3.98 -9.05
N THR A 94 5.32 -4.22 -9.38
CA THR A 94 4.39 -3.16 -9.78
C THR A 94 3.13 -3.29 -8.93
N LEU A 95 2.71 -2.17 -8.35
CA LEU A 95 1.49 -2.10 -7.55
C LEU A 95 0.49 -1.20 -8.26
N THR A 96 -0.71 -1.72 -8.51
CA THR A 96 -1.79 -0.97 -9.13
C THR A 96 -2.95 -0.89 -8.15
N ILE A 97 -3.43 0.32 -7.87
CA ILE A 97 -4.59 0.51 -7.01
C ILE A 97 -5.62 1.35 -7.75
N GLY A 98 -6.83 0.79 -7.87
CA GLY A 98 -7.94 1.44 -8.54
C GLY A 98 -9.08 1.73 -7.59
N PHE A 99 -9.81 2.79 -7.86
CA PHE A 99 -10.93 3.27 -7.05
C PHE A 99 -12.14 3.47 -7.96
N GLU A 100 -13.18 2.67 -7.76
CA GLU A 100 -14.39 2.73 -8.58
C GLU A 100 -15.60 3.01 -7.71
N ALA A 101 -16.33 4.07 -8.02
CA ALA A 101 -17.58 4.36 -7.31
C ALA A 101 -18.61 3.28 -7.66
N VAL A 102 -19.11 2.58 -6.64
CA VAL A 102 -20.18 1.58 -6.83
C VAL A 102 -21.53 2.14 -6.45
N SER A 103 -21.55 3.23 -5.71
CA SER A 103 -22.72 4.04 -5.38
C SER A 103 -22.22 5.44 -5.03
N PRO A 104 -23.10 6.43 -4.81
CA PRO A 104 -22.65 7.77 -4.43
C PRO A 104 -21.80 7.82 -3.16
N GLU A 105 -21.94 6.82 -2.27
CA GLU A 105 -21.30 6.81 -0.97
C GLU A 105 -20.32 5.66 -0.78
N GLU A 106 -20.14 4.81 -1.81
CA GLU A 106 -19.30 3.62 -1.69
C GLU A 106 -18.30 3.50 -2.83
N THR A 107 -17.12 3.03 -2.51
CA THR A 107 -16.03 2.84 -3.47
C THR A 107 -15.48 1.41 -3.37
N ARG A 108 -15.29 0.78 -4.53
CA ARG A 108 -14.53 -0.47 -4.62
C ARG A 108 -13.07 -0.10 -4.80
N ILE A 109 -12.23 -0.64 -3.92
CA ILE A 109 -10.79 -0.46 -3.97
C ILE A 109 -10.20 -1.79 -4.43
N ALA A 110 -9.47 -1.77 -5.55
CA ALA A 110 -8.82 -2.95 -6.09
C ALA A 110 -7.31 -2.80 -5.98
N VAL A 111 -6.65 -3.80 -5.40
CA VAL A 111 -5.20 -3.82 -5.23
C VAL A 111 -4.64 -4.98 -6.02
N VAL A 112 -3.68 -4.70 -6.90
CA VAL A 112 -3.00 -5.73 -7.69
C VAL A 112 -1.50 -5.50 -7.57
N GLN A 113 -0.78 -6.48 -7.04
CA GLN A 113 0.67 -6.44 -6.93
C GLN A 113 1.28 -7.53 -7.79
N GLN A 114 2.08 -7.13 -8.77
CA GLN A 114 2.68 -8.02 -9.77
C GLN A 114 4.19 -8.06 -9.61
N GLY A 115 4.80 -9.14 -10.13
CA GLY A 115 6.25 -9.27 -10.10
C GLY A 115 6.78 -9.90 -8.82
N VAL A 116 5.91 -10.57 -8.04
CA VAL A 116 6.32 -11.30 -6.84
C VAL A 116 7.10 -12.53 -7.29
N GLY A 117 8.37 -12.61 -6.92
CA GLY A 117 9.26 -13.68 -7.38
C GLY A 117 8.96 -15.03 -6.75
N GLU A 118 9.49 -16.08 -7.37
CA GLU A 118 9.29 -17.46 -6.92
C GLU A 118 10.57 -18.09 -6.37
N GLU A 119 11.70 -17.36 -6.39
CA GLU A 119 12.96 -17.83 -5.84
C GLU A 119 12.88 -17.94 -4.31
N PRO A 120 13.72 -18.79 -3.68
CA PRO A 120 13.65 -19.00 -2.22
C PRO A 120 13.72 -17.74 -1.37
N ALA A 121 14.44 -16.71 -1.84
CA ALA A 121 14.55 -15.44 -1.10
C ALA A 121 13.19 -14.74 -0.93
N TRP A 122 12.21 -15.08 -1.77
CA TRP A 122 10.87 -14.49 -1.74
C TRP A 122 9.88 -15.28 -0.87
N ASP A 123 10.26 -16.45 -0.38
CA ASP A 123 9.30 -17.36 0.27
C ASP A 123 8.47 -16.71 1.37
N ALA A 124 9.12 -16.04 2.32
CA ALA A 124 8.42 -15.42 3.44
C ALA A 124 7.51 -14.28 2.97
N TYR A 125 8.01 -13.44 2.06
CA TYR A 125 7.25 -12.31 1.52
C TYR A 125 6.02 -12.80 0.76
N ARG A 126 6.22 -13.75 -0.14
CA ARG A 126 5.14 -14.31 -0.95
C ARG A 126 4.06 -14.96 -0.09
N ALA A 127 4.47 -15.71 0.93
CA ALA A 127 3.53 -16.40 1.81
C ALA A 127 2.66 -15.43 2.62
N GLY A 128 3.21 -14.28 3.01
CA GLY A 128 2.51 -13.31 3.86
C GLY A 128 1.76 -12.22 3.14
N LEU A 129 2.05 -12.01 1.86
CA LEU A 129 1.58 -10.82 1.15
C LEU A 129 0.06 -10.67 1.07
N GLY A 130 -0.64 -11.74 0.69
CA GLY A 130 -2.09 -11.70 0.58
C GLY A 130 -2.76 -11.45 1.93
N ILE A 131 -2.23 -12.09 2.98
CA ILE A 131 -2.73 -11.92 4.34
C ILE A 131 -2.50 -10.49 4.82
N SER A 132 -1.32 -9.93 4.53
CA SER A 132 -0.98 -8.55 4.87
C SER A 132 -1.92 -7.56 4.21
N TRP A 133 -2.17 -7.71 2.91
CA TRP A 133 -3.08 -6.80 2.21
C TRP A 133 -4.51 -6.90 2.74
N ALA A 134 -4.99 -8.13 2.98
CA ALA A 134 -6.34 -8.33 3.53
C ALA A 134 -6.50 -7.64 4.89
N ARG A 135 -5.50 -7.78 5.75
CA ARG A 135 -5.50 -7.15 7.07
C ARG A 135 -5.44 -5.62 6.96
N SER A 136 -4.55 -5.11 6.11
CA SER A 136 -4.41 -3.67 5.90
C SER A 136 -5.69 -3.06 5.37
N LEU A 137 -6.38 -3.74 4.46
CA LEU A 137 -7.64 -3.23 3.92
C LEU A 137 -8.75 -3.19 4.97
N GLU A 138 -8.76 -4.12 5.93
CA GLU A 138 -9.69 -4.04 7.06
C GLU A 138 -9.34 -2.84 7.97
N ASP A 139 -8.05 -2.56 8.16
CA ASP A 139 -7.62 -1.38 8.91
C ASP A 139 -8.04 -0.10 8.18
N LEU A 140 -7.96 -0.11 6.85
CA LEU A 140 -8.43 1.00 6.03
C LEU A 140 -9.94 1.22 6.19
N ARG A 141 -10.71 0.13 6.19
CA ARG A 141 -12.15 0.22 6.41
C ARG A 141 -12.45 0.89 7.76
N ALA A 142 -11.78 0.45 8.82
CA ALA A 142 -11.98 1.04 10.14
C ALA A 142 -11.64 2.52 10.15
N TRP A 143 -10.60 2.92 9.46
CA TRP A 143 -10.21 4.32 9.36
C TRP A 143 -11.22 5.14 8.56
N LEU A 144 -11.62 4.66 7.38
CA LEU A 144 -12.52 5.42 6.51
C LEU A 144 -13.96 5.46 7.03
N GLU A 145 -14.46 4.36 7.58
CA GLU A 145 -15.86 4.26 7.99
C GLU A 145 -16.11 4.65 9.44
N GLU A 146 -15.12 4.46 10.32
CA GLU A 146 -15.30 4.69 11.75
C GLU A 146 -14.36 5.75 12.31
N GLY A 147 -13.44 6.26 11.51
CA GLY A 147 -12.43 7.20 11.98
C GLY A 147 -11.47 6.58 13.00
N ARG A 148 -11.32 5.26 12.97
CA ARG A 148 -10.50 4.53 13.94
C ARG A 148 -9.13 4.23 13.36
N PRO A 149 -8.06 4.91 13.84
CA PRO A 149 -6.71 4.63 13.36
C PRO A 149 -6.12 3.39 14.03
N LEU A 150 -4.95 2.98 13.55
CA LEU A 150 -4.16 1.94 14.21
C LEU A 150 -3.82 2.38 15.63
N PRO A 151 -3.61 1.44 16.58
CA PRO A 151 -3.28 1.78 17.95
C PRO A 151 -2.09 2.74 18.04
N GLY A 152 -2.22 3.76 18.87
CA GLY A 152 -1.16 4.73 19.09
C GLY A 152 -1.02 5.83 18.03
N ARG A 153 -1.95 5.90 17.10
CA ARG A 153 -1.87 6.85 15.98
C ARG A 153 -2.81 8.02 16.09
#